data_98f95dd49f5e86f03b37be10ab00d1d3
#
_entry.id   98f95dd49f5e86f03b37be10ab00d1d3
#
_cell.length_a   1.000
_cell.length_b   1.000
_cell.length_c   1.000
_cell.angle_alpha   90.00
_cell.angle_beta   90.00
_cell.angle_gamma   90.00
#
_symmetry.space_group_name_H-M   'P 1'
#
loop_
_entity.id
_entity.type
_entity.pdbx_description
1 polymer ?
#
loop_
_entity_poly.entity_id
_entity_poly.type
_entity_poly.pdbx_seq_one_letter_code
_entity_poly.pdbx_strand_id
1 'polypeptide(L)'
;MEKLEKLYEGKAKQLYATDDPEVLWVEYKNSATAGDGEKKEDFAGKGRLNNLITTLIFDLLKKRGINSHLVARVGETSQLVKKVTMFPLEIVLRNTAAGHFCSRLGVEEGIELKEPVLEYFLKNDDLHDPFVNDADLVALGVCTRDDLAEIAPLARRINEALIEIFAKIGIKLVDFKIEMGRTSDGTLLLADEITPDSCRLWDQRDGSGKVEHLDKDLFRRDLGDIIPAYEEVESRLAELAKSEGIEVAE
;
A
#
# COMPACT_ATOMS: atom_id res chain seq x y z
N MET A 1 -21.04 9.28 12.13
CA MET A 1 -20.56 9.87 10.87
C MET A 1 -21.39 9.26 9.76
N GLU A 2 -22.05 10.08 8.96
CA GLU A 2 -22.98 9.65 7.92
C GLU A 2 -22.27 9.64 6.56
N LYS A 3 -22.50 8.58 5.76
CA LYS A 3 -22.00 8.48 4.40
C LYS A 3 -22.91 9.28 3.47
N LEU A 4 -22.32 10.19 2.68
CA LEU A 4 -23.04 11.07 1.74
C LEU A 4 -22.76 10.67 0.27
N GLU A 5 -22.69 11.66 -0.63
CA GLU A 5 -22.52 11.43 -2.06
C GLU A 5 -21.13 10.85 -2.43
N LYS A 6 -21.11 10.07 -3.50
CA LYS A 6 -19.88 9.53 -4.05
C LYS A 6 -19.06 10.63 -4.74
N LEU A 7 -17.81 10.81 -4.29
CA LEU A 7 -16.88 11.80 -4.84
C LEU A 7 -15.99 11.23 -5.95
N TYR A 8 -15.56 9.96 -5.79
CA TYR A 8 -14.62 9.35 -6.71
C TYR A 8 -14.77 7.83 -6.73
N GLU A 9 -14.46 7.22 -7.86
CA GLU A 9 -14.36 5.77 -8.01
C GLU A 9 -13.09 5.40 -8.77
N GLY A 10 -12.21 4.66 -8.07
CA GLY A 10 -10.99 4.09 -8.64
C GLY A 10 -11.11 2.61 -8.98
N LYS A 11 -9.98 2.00 -9.33
CA LYS A 11 -9.87 0.58 -9.69
C LYS A 11 -10.28 -0.33 -8.51
N ALA A 12 -9.83 -0.01 -7.29
CA ALA A 12 -9.98 -0.84 -6.09
C ALA A 12 -10.90 -0.24 -5.01
N LYS A 13 -11.23 1.04 -5.08
CA LYS A 13 -11.96 1.78 -4.03
C LYS A 13 -12.96 2.78 -4.58
N GLN A 14 -13.92 3.13 -3.73
CA GLN A 14 -14.84 4.25 -3.91
C GLN A 14 -14.69 5.19 -2.72
N LEU A 15 -14.74 6.49 -2.98
CA LEU A 15 -14.64 7.55 -1.98
C LEU A 15 -15.97 8.32 -1.91
N TYR A 16 -16.43 8.58 -0.70
CA TYR A 16 -17.65 9.31 -0.45
C TYR A 16 -17.40 10.46 0.54
N ALA A 17 -18.15 11.53 0.42
CA ALA A 17 -18.24 12.57 1.44
C ALA A 17 -18.85 12.02 2.72
N THR A 18 -18.60 12.72 3.83
CA THR A 18 -19.30 12.50 5.10
C THR A 18 -19.85 13.81 5.62
N ASP A 19 -20.60 13.73 6.73
CA ASP A 19 -21.09 14.90 7.49
C ASP A 19 -19.97 15.74 8.13
N ASP A 20 -18.71 15.22 8.13
CA ASP A 20 -17.52 15.97 8.49
C ASP A 20 -16.69 16.26 7.22
N PRO A 21 -16.48 17.54 6.81
CA PRO A 21 -15.77 17.89 5.60
C PRO A 21 -14.27 17.50 5.59
N GLU A 22 -13.69 17.21 6.75
CA GLU A 22 -12.30 16.78 6.92
C GLU A 22 -12.14 15.25 6.91
N VAL A 23 -13.24 14.50 6.78
CA VAL A 23 -13.26 13.03 6.80
C VAL A 23 -13.95 12.47 5.57
N LEU A 24 -13.37 11.43 4.97
CA LEU A 24 -13.95 10.70 3.86
C LEU A 24 -14.32 9.28 4.29
N TRP A 25 -15.36 8.74 3.64
CA TRP A 25 -15.73 7.34 3.71
C TRP A 25 -15.13 6.60 2.52
N VAL A 26 -14.36 5.56 2.78
CA VAL A 26 -13.73 4.70 1.76
C VAL A 26 -14.43 3.35 1.74
N GLU A 27 -14.77 2.85 0.56
CA GLU A 27 -15.25 1.48 0.35
C GLU A 27 -14.29 0.72 -0.57
N TYR A 28 -13.84 -0.43 -0.09
CA TYR A 28 -12.99 -1.34 -0.85
C TYR A 28 -13.82 -2.25 -1.75
N LYS A 29 -13.37 -2.42 -2.98
CA LYS A 29 -13.98 -3.26 -4.01
C LYS A 29 -13.33 -4.64 -4.03
N ASN A 30 -14.05 -5.62 -4.57
CA ASN A 30 -13.51 -6.96 -4.78
C ASN A 30 -12.65 -7.09 -6.05
N SER A 31 -12.61 -6.04 -6.88
CA SER A 31 -11.89 -6.05 -8.15
C SER A 31 -10.38 -6.02 -7.96
N ALA A 32 -9.68 -6.82 -8.75
CA ALA A 32 -8.25 -6.76 -8.98
C ALA A 32 -7.98 -6.42 -10.44
N THR A 33 -6.98 -5.57 -10.68
CA THR A 33 -6.52 -5.21 -12.02
C THR A 33 -5.01 -5.41 -12.12
N ALA A 34 -4.54 -5.85 -13.28
CA ALA A 34 -3.12 -5.98 -13.61
C ALA A 34 -2.87 -5.55 -15.05
N GLY A 35 -1.60 -5.27 -15.41
CA GLY A 35 -1.21 -4.88 -16.77
C GLY A 35 -1.97 -3.63 -17.24
N ASP A 36 -1.88 -2.53 -16.47
CA ASP A 36 -2.56 -1.25 -16.77
C ASP A 36 -4.08 -1.37 -17.02
N GLY A 37 -4.71 -2.38 -16.39
CA GLY A 37 -6.14 -2.62 -16.50
C GLY A 37 -6.54 -3.63 -17.58
N GLU A 38 -5.60 -4.18 -18.36
CA GLU A 38 -5.87 -5.21 -19.37
C GLU A 38 -6.45 -6.49 -18.74
N LYS A 39 -5.97 -6.86 -17.56
CA LYS A 39 -6.49 -7.99 -16.79
C LYS A 39 -7.31 -7.47 -15.62
N LYS A 40 -8.59 -7.87 -15.56
CA LYS A 40 -9.51 -7.49 -14.50
C LYS A 40 -10.35 -8.69 -14.08
N GLU A 41 -10.42 -8.93 -12.77
CA GLU A 41 -11.21 -10.00 -12.17
C GLU A 41 -11.75 -9.54 -10.80
N ASP A 42 -12.90 -10.08 -10.39
CA ASP A 42 -13.49 -9.84 -9.08
C ASP A 42 -13.30 -11.08 -8.20
N PHE A 43 -12.67 -10.88 -7.04
CA PHE A 43 -12.43 -11.92 -6.04
C PHE A 43 -13.29 -11.65 -4.80
N ALA A 44 -14.26 -12.54 -4.57
CA ALA A 44 -15.16 -12.42 -3.41
C ALA A 44 -14.37 -12.35 -2.10
N GLY A 45 -14.63 -11.34 -1.26
CA GLY A 45 -13.95 -11.13 0.02
C GLY A 45 -12.66 -10.30 -0.06
N LYS A 46 -12.12 -10.01 -1.24
CA LYS A 46 -10.88 -9.21 -1.38
C LYS A 46 -11.01 -7.84 -0.73
N GLY A 47 -12.13 -7.15 -0.95
CA GLY A 47 -12.37 -5.83 -0.35
C GLY A 47 -12.34 -5.86 1.18
N ARG A 48 -12.93 -6.89 1.80
CA ARG A 48 -12.88 -7.11 3.25
C ARG A 48 -11.45 -7.32 3.73
N LEU A 49 -10.70 -8.18 3.04
CA LEU A 49 -9.30 -8.49 3.39
C LEU A 49 -8.41 -7.23 3.27
N ASN A 50 -8.49 -6.50 2.17
CA ASN A 50 -7.70 -5.29 1.98
C ASN A 50 -8.01 -4.21 3.01
N ASN A 51 -9.30 -4.01 3.35
CA ASN A 51 -9.71 -3.08 4.40
C ASN A 51 -9.12 -3.47 5.76
N LEU A 52 -9.21 -4.75 6.15
CA LEU A 52 -8.70 -5.22 7.44
C LEU A 52 -7.17 -5.20 7.48
N ILE A 53 -6.48 -5.70 6.44
CA ILE A 53 -5.01 -5.70 6.35
C ILE A 53 -4.47 -4.27 6.45
N THR A 54 -5.04 -3.32 5.69
CA THR A 54 -4.62 -1.91 5.77
C THR A 54 -4.81 -1.35 7.17
N THR A 55 -5.96 -1.64 7.82
CA THR A 55 -6.23 -1.19 9.19
C THR A 55 -5.17 -1.71 10.15
N LEU A 56 -4.90 -3.02 10.14
CA LEU A 56 -3.90 -3.65 11.00
C LEU A 56 -2.50 -3.06 10.79
N ILE A 57 -2.08 -2.89 9.54
CA ILE A 57 -0.76 -2.32 9.22
C ILE A 57 -0.69 -0.86 9.70
N PHE A 58 -1.71 -0.05 9.48
CA PHE A 58 -1.70 1.34 9.91
C PHE A 58 -1.70 1.48 11.44
N ASP A 59 -2.38 0.61 12.16
CA ASP A 59 -2.32 0.58 13.63
C ASP A 59 -0.94 0.13 14.15
N LEU A 60 -0.33 -0.87 13.51
CA LEU A 60 1.04 -1.29 13.81
C LEU A 60 2.08 -0.19 13.52
N LEU A 61 1.91 0.56 12.43
CA LEU A 61 2.73 1.72 12.09
C LEU A 61 2.53 2.87 13.09
N LYS A 62 1.29 3.13 13.51
CA LYS A 62 0.97 4.14 14.52
C LYS A 62 1.69 3.87 15.85
N LYS A 63 1.77 2.62 16.29
CA LYS A 63 2.57 2.23 17.46
C LYS A 63 4.06 2.53 17.32
N ARG A 64 4.56 2.61 16.10
CA ARG A 64 5.94 2.96 15.75
C ARG A 64 6.12 4.47 15.47
N GLY A 65 5.10 5.28 15.80
CA GLY A 65 5.13 6.73 15.63
C GLY A 65 4.98 7.20 14.17
N ILE A 66 4.39 6.37 13.31
CA ILE A 66 4.10 6.69 11.91
C ILE A 66 2.58 6.83 11.77
N ASN A 67 2.13 8.06 11.53
CA ASN A 67 0.71 8.35 11.36
C ASN A 67 0.27 8.16 9.91
N SER A 68 -0.96 7.67 9.76
CA SER A 68 -1.65 7.57 8.47
C SER A 68 -2.93 8.42 8.47
N HIS A 69 -3.59 8.44 7.35
CA HIS A 69 -4.89 9.09 7.21
C HIS A 69 -6.04 8.29 7.85
N LEU A 70 -5.82 7.04 8.27
CA LEU A 70 -6.85 6.20 8.87
C LEU A 70 -7.41 6.84 10.15
N VAL A 71 -8.72 6.94 10.22
CA VAL A 71 -9.47 7.36 11.43
C VAL A 71 -10.03 6.13 12.14
N ALA A 72 -10.79 5.29 11.41
CA ALA A 72 -11.37 4.07 11.96
C ALA A 72 -11.85 3.14 10.84
N ARG A 73 -11.81 1.83 11.08
CA ARG A 73 -12.58 0.84 10.32
C ARG A 73 -14.03 0.88 10.81
N VAL A 74 -15.00 0.99 9.90
CA VAL A 74 -16.42 1.16 10.24
C VAL A 74 -17.34 0.12 9.62
N GLY A 75 -16.77 -0.84 8.90
CA GLY A 75 -17.51 -1.95 8.30
C GLY A 75 -16.56 -2.98 7.71
N GLU A 76 -17.09 -4.07 7.17
CA GLU A 76 -16.27 -5.13 6.57
C GLU A 76 -15.39 -4.60 5.42
N THR A 77 -15.94 -3.74 4.58
CA THR A 77 -15.25 -3.16 3.42
C THR A 77 -15.02 -1.66 3.54
N SER A 78 -15.35 -1.05 4.69
CA SER A 78 -15.41 0.40 4.83
C SER A 78 -14.55 0.92 5.95
N GLN A 79 -13.91 2.07 5.72
CA GLN A 79 -13.18 2.83 6.72
C GLN A 79 -13.40 4.34 6.56
N LEU A 80 -13.19 5.06 7.64
CA LEU A 80 -13.10 6.51 7.67
C LEU A 80 -11.64 6.92 7.60
N VAL A 81 -11.35 7.91 6.77
CA VAL A 81 -10.01 8.45 6.61
C VAL A 81 -10.04 9.97 6.67
N LYS A 82 -8.98 10.59 7.15
CA LYS A 82 -8.79 12.04 7.03
C LYS A 82 -8.72 12.41 5.56
N LYS A 83 -9.40 13.48 5.20
CA LYS A 83 -9.28 14.09 3.88
C LYS A 83 -7.88 14.71 3.74
N VAL A 84 -7.18 14.32 2.69
CA VAL A 84 -5.85 14.83 2.37
C VAL A 84 -5.80 15.28 0.91
N THR A 85 -5.01 16.30 0.63
CA THR A 85 -4.61 16.63 -0.74
C THR A 85 -3.50 15.69 -1.14
N MET A 86 -3.81 14.72 -2.01
CA MET A 86 -2.86 13.71 -2.44
C MET A 86 -1.78 14.29 -3.33
N PHE A 87 -0.54 13.87 -3.13
CA PHE A 87 0.47 14.00 -4.17
C PHE A 87 0.13 13.03 -5.31
N PRO A 88 0.15 13.45 -6.57
CA PRO A 88 -0.14 12.56 -7.71
C PRO A 88 1.04 11.64 -8.00
N LEU A 89 1.50 10.91 -6.99
CA LEU A 89 2.69 10.07 -6.99
C LEU A 89 2.40 8.71 -6.40
N GLU A 90 2.93 7.68 -7.03
CA GLU A 90 3.26 6.42 -6.38
C GLU A 90 4.70 6.48 -5.87
N ILE A 91 4.88 6.19 -4.59
CA ILE A 91 6.17 6.15 -3.92
C ILE A 91 6.51 4.69 -3.67
N VAL A 92 7.55 4.19 -4.34
CA VAL A 92 7.92 2.77 -4.30
C VAL A 92 9.25 2.61 -3.58
N LEU A 93 9.29 1.71 -2.59
CA LEU A 93 10.53 1.27 -1.96
C LEU A 93 10.79 -0.20 -2.27
N ARG A 94 12.04 -0.50 -2.67
CA ARG A 94 12.48 -1.83 -3.03
C ARG A 94 13.64 -2.27 -2.15
N ASN A 95 13.45 -3.41 -1.51
CA ASN A 95 14.48 -4.08 -0.68
C ASN A 95 15.17 -5.22 -1.45
N THR A 96 14.43 -5.80 -2.40
CA THR A 96 14.90 -6.90 -3.26
C THR A 96 14.48 -6.59 -4.69
N ALA A 97 15.29 -6.93 -5.66
CA ALA A 97 14.98 -6.74 -7.07
C ALA A 97 13.79 -7.61 -7.49
N ALA A 98 12.73 -6.98 -8.00
CA ALA A 98 11.53 -7.67 -8.50
C ALA A 98 10.75 -6.83 -9.52
N GLY A 99 9.91 -7.49 -10.28
CA GLY A 99 8.97 -6.86 -11.20
C GLY A 99 9.61 -5.91 -12.21
N HIS A 100 9.01 -4.72 -12.41
CA HIS A 100 9.47 -3.75 -13.42
C HIS A 100 10.91 -3.24 -13.18
N PHE A 101 11.40 -3.25 -11.94
CA PHE A 101 12.79 -2.92 -11.64
C PHE A 101 13.75 -3.86 -12.37
N CYS A 102 13.47 -5.17 -12.36
CA CYS A 102 14.29 -6.17 -13.05
C CYS A 102 14.28 -5.98 -14.56
N SER A 103 13.10 -5.82 -15.18
CA SER A 103 13.00 -5.65 -16.64
C SER A 103 13.63 -4.35 -17.12
N ARG A 104 13.50 -3.26 -16.36
CA ARG A 104 14.06 -1.95 -16.72
C ARG A 104 15.57 -1.88 -16.61
N LEU A 105 16.17 -2.56 -15.62
CA LEU A 105 17.60 -2.48 -15.34
C LEU A 105 18.39 -3.74 -15.77
N GLY A 106 17.70 -4.77 -16.28
CA GLY A 106 18.33 -6.01 -16.71
C GLY A 106 18.96 -6.80 -15.56
N VAL A 107 18.37 -6.73 -14.35
CA VAL A 107 18.86 -7.46 -13.18
C VAL A 107 17.96 -8.67 -12.89
N GLU A 108 18.55 -9.71 -12.29
CA GLU A 108 17.83 -10.92 -11.93
C GLU A 108 16.89 -10.68 -10.74
N GLU A 109 15.71 -11.31 -10.78
CA GLU A 109 14.75 -11.25 -9.67
C GLU A 109 15.30 -11.97 -8.44
N GLY A 110 15.05 -11.42 -7.27
CA GLY A 110 15.47 -12.00 -5.99
C GLY A 110 16.82 -11.50 -5.47
N ILE A 111 17.56 -10.71 -6.25
CA ILE A 111 18.80 -10.09 -5.78
C ILE A 111 18.49 -9.10 -4.64
N GLU A 112 19.13 -9.32 -3.48
CA GLU A 112 19.09 -8.36 -2.36
C GLU A 112 19.77 -7.06 -2.74
N LEU A 113 19.08 -5.96 -2.58
CA LEU A 113 19.66 -4.64 -2.83
C LEU A 113 20.54 -4.23 -1.64
N LYS A 114 21.71 -3.69 -1.91
CA LYS A 114 22.64 -3.24 -0.85
C LYS A 114 22.05 -2.16 0.04
N GLU A 115 21.19 -1.34 -0.54
CA GLU A 115 20.40 -0.31 0.14
C GLU A 115 18.99 -0.28 -0.48
N PRO A 116 17.95 0.04 0.30
CA PRO A 116 16.61 0.19 -0.25
C PRO A 116 16.57 1.30 -1.31
N VAL A 117 16.02 0.98 -2.47
CA VAL A 117 15.83 1.92 -3.57
C VAL A 117 14.48 2.61 -3.43
N LEU A 118 14.50 3.94 -3.40
CA LEU A 118 13.30 4.79 -3.42
C LEU A 118 13.08 5.28 -4.85
N GLU A 119 11.89 5.04 -5.37
CA GLU A 119 11.46 5.44 -6.71
C GLU A 119 10.15 6.21 -6.66
N TYR A 120 9.96 7.10 -7.63
CA TYR A 120 8.72 7.83 -7.83
C TYR A 120 8.13 7.52 -9.20
N PHE A 121 6.81 7.37 -9.25
CA PHE A 121 6.06 7.23 -10.48
C PHE A 121 4.95 8.28 -10.48
N LEU A 122 4.84 9.03 -11.57
CA LEU A 122 3.78 10.01 -11.72
C LEU A 122 2.47 9.30 -12.03
N LYS A 123 1.44 9.54 -11.22
CA LYS A 123 0.11 8.95 -11.44
C LYS A 123 -0.56 9.58 -12.65
N ASN A 124 -0.47 8.90 -13.77
CA ASN A 124 -1.09 9.29 -15.03
C ASN A 124 -1.38 8.04 -15.87
N ASP A 125 -2.63 7.57 -15.82
CA ASP A 125 -3.07 6.36 -16.54
C ASP A 125 -2.79 6.44 -18.04
N ASP A 126 -2.91 7.61 -18.66
CA ASP A 126 -2.63 7.81 -20.10
C ASP A 126 -1.15 7.65 -20.46
N LEU A 127 -0.26 7.84 -19.50
CA LEU A 127 1.19 7.69 -19.64
C LEU A 127 1.74 6.41 -18.99
N HIS A 128 0.86 5.51 -18.49
CA HIS A 128 1.23 4.27 -17.81
C HIS A 128 2.14 4.49 -16.59
N ASP A 129 1.80 5.50 -15.77
CA ASP A 129 2.50 5.86 -14.53
C ASP A 129 4.04 5.90 -14.70
N PRO A 130 4.58 6.86 -15.47
CA PRO A 130 6.00 6.88 -15.82
C PRO A 130 6.89 7.08 -14.58
N PHE A 131 8.05 6.40 -14.60
CA PHE A 131 9.12 6.68 -13.65
C PHE A 131 9.61 8.12 -13.80
N VAL A 132 9.77 8.81 -12.66
CA VAL A 132 10.26 10.19 -12.57
C VAL A 132 11.28 10.32 -11.44
N ASN A 133 12.19 11.29 -11.55
CA ASN A 133 13.13 11.63 -10.50
C ASN A 133 12.77 12.96 -9.81
N ASP A 134 13.48 13.31 -8.75
CA ASP A 134 13.23 14.52 -7.96
C ASP A 134 13.27 15.80 -8.82
N ALA A 135 14.18 15.86 -9.80
CA ALA A 135 14.30 17.02 -10.66
C ALA A 135 13.10 17.17 -11.61
N ASP A 136 12.59 16.06 -12.14
CA ASP A 136 11.38 16.04 -12.95
C ASP A 136 10.17 16.52 -12.14
N LEU A 137 10.00 16.02 -10.90
CA LEU A 137 8.89 16.40 -10.03
C LEU A 137 8.88 17.90 -9.70
N VAL A 138 10.04 18.45 -9.41
CA VAL A 138 10.18 19.90 -9.13
C VAL A 138 9.97 20.73 -10.40
N ALA A 139 10.54 20.32 -11.52
CA ALA A 139 10.43 21.04 -12.79
C ALA A 139 8.99 21.08 -13.32
N LEU A 140 8.22 20.00 -13.09
CA LEU A 140 6.82 19.89 -13.47
C LEU A 140 5.86 20.52 -12.45
N GLY A 141 6.36 20.98 -11.30
CA GLY A 141 5.54 21.55 -10.23
C GLY A 141 4.64 20.52 -9.52
N VAL A 142 4.98 19.24 -9.58
CA VAL A 142 4.28 18.15 -8.91
C VAL A 142 4.54 18.16 -7.41
N CYS A 143 5.80 18.38 -7.03
CA CYS A 143 6.27 18.55 -5.66
C CYS A 143 7.25 19.69 -5.57
N THR A 144 7.34 20.32 -4.40
CA THR A 144 8.43 21.21 -4.05
C THR A 144 9.64 20.42 -3.53
N ARG A 145 10.80 21.06 -3.43
CA ARG A 145 11.98 20.47 -2.77
C ARG A 145 11.71 20.17 -1.30
N ASP A 146 10.93 21.01 -0.63
CA ASP A 146 10.56 20.85 0.77
C ASP A 146 9.62 19.64 0.94
N ASP A 147 8.67 19.43 0.01
CA ASP A 147 7.84 18.22 0.02
C ASP A 147 8.69 16.96 -0.09
N LEU A 148 9.63 16.91 -1.03
CA LEU A 148 10.51 15.76 -1.20
C LEU A 148 11.42 15.53 0.01
N ALA A 149 11.85 16.61 0.68
CA ALA A 149 12.64 16.52 1.90
C ALA A 149 11.87 15.94 3.10
N GLU A 150 10.53 15.99 3.09
CA GLU A 150 9.67 15.33 4.08
C GLU A 150 9.23 13.92 3.62
N ILE A 151 8.86 13.76 2.35
CA ILE A 151 8.37 12.49 1.78
C ILE A 151 9.42 11.38 1.88
N ALA A 152 10.66 11.65 1.41
CA ALA A 152 11.68 10.62 1.34
C ALA A 152 12.08 10.04 2.72
N PRO A 153 12.32 10.83 3.77
CA PRO A 153 12.58 10.29 5.11
C PRO A 153 11.39 9.53 5.69
N LEU A 154 10.16 10.02 5.48
CA LEU A 154 8.97 9.32 5.96
C LEU A 154 8.81 7.96 5.26
N ALA A 155 9.00 7.89 3.94
CA ALA A 155 8.94 6.66 3.18
C ALA A 155 9.98 5.63 3.66
N ARG A 156 11.23 6.06 3.95
CA ARG A 156 12.28 5.19 4.50
C ARG A 156 11.93 4.68 5.90
N ARG A 157 11.40 5.53 6.78
CA ARG A 157 10.92 5.10 8.11
C ARG A 157 9.77 4.09 8.01
N ILE A 158 8.85 4.28 7.05
CA ILE A 158 7.79 3.32 6.78
C ILE A 158 8.39 1.98 6.34
N ASN A 159 9.39 2.00 5.44
CA ASN A 159 10.07 0.78 4.99
C ASN A 159 10.70 0.01 6.15
N GLU A 160 11.46 0.68 7.01
CA GLU A 160 12.09 0.06 8.18
C GLU A 160 11.05 -0.60 9.10
N ALA A 161 9.95 0.11 9.38
CA ALA A 161 8.87 -0.41 10.20
C ALA A 161 8.15 -1.61 9.55
N LEU A 162 7.89 -1.56 8.23
CA LEU A 162 7.24 -2.65 7.51
C LEU A 162 8.14 -3.88 7.41
N ILE A 163 9.45 -3.72 7.19
CA ILE A 163 10.41 -4.84 7.23
C ILE A 163 10.32 -5.54 8.58
N GLU A 164 10.34 -4.78 9.69
CA GLU A 164 10.22 -5.35 11.04
C GLU A 164 8.88 -6.08 11.24
N ILE A 165 7.76 -5.46 10.85
CA ILE A 165 6.40 -6.04 10.97
C ILE A 165 6.31 -7.35 10.22
N PHE A 166 6.69 -7.36 8.94
CA PHE A 166 6.59 -8.56 8.11
C PHE A 166 7.58 -9.66 8.52
N ALA A 167 8.79 -9.30 8.93
CA ALA A 167 9.76 -10.27 9.45
C ALA A 167 9.25 -11.00 10.70
N LYS A 168 8.56 -10.31 11.63
CA LYS A 168 7.95 -10.92 12.83
C LYS A 168 6.91 -11.99 12.50
N ILE A 169 6.28 -11.92 11.34
CA ILE A 169 5.27 -12.87 10.88
C ILE A 169 5.80 -13.85 9.83
N GLY A 170 7.13 -13.91 9.64
CA GLY A 170 7.78 -14.84 8.72
C GLY A 170 7.56 -14.50 7.25
N ILE A 171 7.38 -13.23 6.91
CA ILE A 171 7.19 -12.73 5.55
C ILE A 171 8.35 -11.80 5.19
N LYS A 172 8.89 -11.95 4.00
CA LYS A 172 9.86 -11.03 3.42
C LYS A 172 9.13 -9.93 2.65
N LEU A 173 9.37 -8.68 3.03
CA LEU A 173 8.93 -7.51 2.27
C LEU A 173 9.94 -7.25 1.14
N VAL A 174 9.55 -7.57 -0.08
CA VAL A 174 10.38 -7.41 -1.29
C VAL A 174 10.38 -5.96 -1.77
N ASP A 175 9.21 -5.44 -2.03
CA ASP A 175 8.95 -4.04 -2.35
C ASP A 175 7.50 -3.67 -1.98
N PHE A 176 7.22 -2.38 -1.98
CA PHE A 176 5.86 -1.88 -1.79
C PHE A 176 5.69 -0.49 -2.40
N LYS A 177 4.44 -0.17 -2.70
CA LYS A 177 3.97 1.12 -3.19
C LYS A 177 3.10 1.76 -2.12
N ILE A 178 3.35 3.04 -1.84
CA ILE A 178 2.52 3.88 -0.96
C ILE A 178 2.19 5.20 -1.64
N GLU A 179 1.18 5.85 -1.12
CA GLU A 179 0.80 7.22 -1.49
C GLU A 179 0.79 8.10 -0.25
N MET A 180 1.00 9.38 -0.43
CA MET A 180 1.00 10.38 0.65
C MET A 180 0.17 11.60 0.26
N GLY A 181 -0.29 12.32 1.27
CA GLY A 181 -1.01 13.57 1.08
C GLY A 181 -0.89 14.49 2.29
N ARG A 182 -1.31 15.74 2.12
CA ARG A 182 -1.34 16.74 3.19
C ARG A 182 -2.78 17.02 3.62
N THR A 183 -2.98 17.06 4.93
CA THR A 183 -4.22 17.57 5.54
C THR A 183 -4.37 19.08 5.31
N SER A 184 -5.53 19.63 5.64
CA SER A 184 -5.83 21.06 5.53
C SER A 184 -4.87 21.95 6.36
N ASP A 185 -4.31 21.42 7.45
CA ASP A 185 -3.30 22.10 8.29
C ASP A 185 -1.85 21.90 7.79
N GLY A 186 -1.65 21.21 6.67
CA GLY A 186 -0.34 20.97 6.06
C GLY A 186 0.40 19.73 6.57
N THR A 187 -0.16 18.96 7.49
CA THR A 187 0.48 17.74 8.02
C THR A 187 0.60 16.68 6.92
N LEU A 188 1.82 16.18 6.68
CA LEU A 188 2.07 15.07 5.76
C LEU A 188 1.65 13.74 6.41
N LEU A 189 0.84 12.96 5.72
CA LEU A 189 0.36 11.66 6.17
C LEU A 189 0.59 10.57 5.11
N LEU A 190 0.86 9.35 5.59
CA LEU A 190 0.68 8.14 4.80
C LEU A 190 -0.81 7.99 4.49
N ALA A 191 -1.13 7.72 3.23
CA ALA A 191 -2.49 7.60 2.73
C ALA A 191 -2.65 6.33 1.88
N ASP A 192 -3.79 6.22 1.20
CA ASP A 192 -4.19 5.10 0.37
C ASP A 192 -4.28 3.78 1.15
N GLU A 193 -3.51 2.77 0.82
CA GLU A 193 -3.51 1.45 1.46
C GLU A 193 -2.10 0.85 1.51
N ILE A 194 -1.92 -0.11 2.42
CA ILE A 194 -0.83 -1.07 2.39
C ILE A 194 -1.45 -2.45 2.49
N THR A 195 -1.40 -3.20 1.40
CA THR A 195 -2.03 -4.52 1.24
C THR A 195 -1.18 -5.40 0.33
N PRO A 196 -1.50 -6.69 0.19
CA PRO A 196 -0.86 -7.53 -0.82
C PRO A 196 -1.07 -7.07 -2.28
N ASP A 197 -2.01 -6.11 -2.52
CA ASP A 197 -2.14 -5.44 -3.84
C ASP A 197 -1.01 -4.44 -4.10
N SER A 198 -0.51 -3.79 -3.05
CA SER A 198 0.52 -2.74 -3.11
C SER A 198 1.90 -3.19 -2.64
N CYS A 199 2.02 -4.43 -2.14
CA CYS A 199 3.27 -5.03 -1.69
C CYS A 199 3.62 -6.28 -2.50
N ARG A 200 4.93 -6.62 -2.59
CA ARG A 200 5.39 -7.98 -2.87
C ARG A 200 5.86 -8.63 -1.58
N LEU A 201 5.23 -9.74 -1.26
CA LEU A 201 5.36 -10.47 -0.01
C LEU A 201 5.72 -11.92 -0.29
N TRP A 202 6.91 -12.35 0.18
CA TRP A 202 7.36 -13.73 -0.01
C TRP A 202 7.38 -14.47 1.33
N ASP A 203 6.72 -15.65 1.40
CA ASP A 203 6.73 -16.47 2.61
C ASP A 203 8.15 -17.00 2.89
N GLN A 204 8.54 -16.98 4.16
CA GLN A 204 9.85 -17.45 4.62
C GLN A 204 9.72 -18.69 5.55
N ARG A 205 8.50 -19.19 5.79
CA ARG A 205 8.28 -20.23 6.80
C ARG A 205 8.70 -21.62 6.35
N ASP A 206 8.63 -21.96 5.06
CA ASP A 206 8.93 -23.30 4.59
C ASP A 206 10.44 -23.60 4.55
N GLY A 207 11.29 -22.58 4.59
CA GLY A 207 12.75 -22.72 4.55
C GLY A 207 13.30 -23.39 3.28
N SER A 208 12.46 -23.62 2.25
CA SER A 208 12.84 -24.32 1.02
C SER A 208 13.71 -23.48 0.10
N GLY A 209 13.72 -22.16 0.32
CA GLY A 209 14.35 -21.21 -0.58
C GLY A 209 13.57 -20.96 -1.87
N LYS A 210 12.41 -21.58 -2.05
CA LYS A 210 11.49 -21.27 -3.14
C LYS A 210 10.71 -20.01 -2.79
N VAL A 211 10.45 -19.20 -3.80
CA VAL A 211 9.58 -18.03 -3.65
C VAL A 211 8.13 -18.51 -3.60
N GLU A 212 7.48 -18.31 -2.46
CA GLU A 212 6.05 -18.45 -2.32
C GLU A 212 5.43 -17.08 -2.17
N HIS A 213 4.61 -16.69 -3.15
CA HIS A 213 3.98 -15.38 -3.20
C HIS A 213 2.77 -15.30 -2.28
N LEU A 214 2.72 -14.28 -1.41
CA LEU A 214 1.55 -13.94 -0.60
C LEU A 214 0.95 -12.58 -1.05
N ASP A 215 1.04 -12.30 -2.32
CA ASP A 215 0.70 -11.00 -2.90
C ASP A 215 0.03 -11.12 -4.28
N LYS A 216 -0.27 -9.99 -4.88
CA LYS A 216 -0.95 -9.89 -6.18
C LYS A 216 -0.18 -10.51 -7.36
N ASP A 217 1.09 -10.86 -7.20
CA ASP A 217 1.84 -11.54 -8.27
C ASP A 217 1.26 -12.92 -8.57
N LEU A 218 0.52 -13.56 -7.64
CA LEU A 218 -0.30 -14.74 -7.93
C LEU A 218 -1.27 -14.48 -9.09
N PHE A 219 -1.95 -13.34 -9.07
CA PHE A 219 -2.86 -12.93 -10.14
C PHE A 219 -2.13 -12.40 -11.37
N ARG A 220 -1.10 -11.58 -11.20
CA ARG A 220 -0.31 -10.99 -12.31
C ARG A 220 0.34 -12.05 -13.19
N ARG A 221 0.80 -13.15 -12.58
CA ARG A 221 1.59 -14.22 -13.23
C ARG A 221 0.78 -15.51 -13.45
N ASP A 222 -0.53 -15.52 -13.22
CA ASP A 222 -1.40 -16.70 -13.35
C ASP A 222 -0.91 -17.90 -12.50
N LEU A 223 -0.46 -17.63 -11.27
CA LEU A 223 0.09 -18.64 -10.36
C LEU A 223 -0.97 -19.26 -9.44
N GLY A 224 -2.15 -18.64 -9.29
CA GLY A 224 -3.23 -19.14 -8.46
C GLY A 224 -4.19 -18.08 -7.94
N ASP A 225 -5.09 -18.51 -7.03
CA ASP A 225 -6.05 -17.63 -6.34
C ASP A 225 -5.32 -16.79 -5.29
N ILE A 226 -5.66 -15.50 -5.27
CA ILE A 226 -5.08 -14.54 -4.32
C ILE A 226 -5.73 -14.61 -2.93
N ILE A 227 -6.98 -15.08 -2.83
CA ILE A 227 -7.74 -15.02 -1.58
C ILE A 227 -7.06 -15.81 -0.45
N PRO A 228 -6.65 -17.10 -0.64
CA PRO A 228 -5.97 -17.83 0.42
C PRO A 228 -4.67 -17.15 0.91
N ALA A 229 -3.92 -16.53 -0.02
CA ALA A 229 -2.70 -15.80 0.33
C ALA A 229 -2.99 -14.53 1.15
N TYR A 230 -4.05 -13.79 0.80
CA TYR A 230 -4.46 -12.59 1.54
C TYR A 230 -5.02 -12.95 2.92
N GLU A 231 -5.77 -14.06 3.04
CA GLU A 231 -6.23 -14.60 4.33
C GLU A 231 -5.06 -15.00 5.23
N GLU A 232 -4.02 -15.60 4.67
CA GLU A 232 -2.81 -15.95 5.43
C GLU A 232 -2.08 -14.69 5.94
N VAL A 233 -1.92 -13.67 5.10
CA VAL A 233 -1.32 -12.38 5.51
C VAL A 233 -2.17 -11.71 6.59
N GLU A 234 -3.48 -11.66 6.42
CA GLU A 234 -4.43 -11.10 7.40
C GLU A 234 -4.32 -11.80 8.75
N SER A 235 -4.41 -13.13 8.76
CA SER A 235 -4.34 -13.96 9.97
C SER A 235 -3.05 -13.70 10.76
N ARG A 236 -1.88 -13.71 10.08
CA ARG A 236 -0.59 -13.45 10.71
C ARG A 236 -0.48 -12.02 11.26
N LEU A 237 -1.00 -11.02 10.54
CA LEU A 237 -1.02 -9.63 11.01
C LEU A 237 -1.95 -9.45 12.22
N ALA A 238 -3.12 -10.10 12.22
CA ALA A 238 -4.06 -10.06 13.34
C ALA A 238 -3.46 -10.66 14.62
N GLU A 239 -2.75 -11.80 14.51
CA GLU A 239 -2.02 -12.40 15.63
C GLU A 239 -0.94 -11.46 16.17
N LEU A 240 -0.15 -10.83 15.28
CA LEU A 240 0.87 -9.86 15.68
C LEU A 240 0.24 -8.64 16.36
N ALA A 241 -0.79 -8.05 15.76
CA ALA A 241 -1.50 -6.89 16.31
C ALA A 241 -2.03 -7.18 17.72
N LYS A 242 -2.67 -8.34 17.91
CA LYS A 242 -3.14 -8.80 19.21
C LYS A 242 -1.99 -8.96 20.21
N SER A 243 -0.87 -9.54 19.79
CA SER A 243 0.32 -9.71 20.65
C SER A 243 0.94 -8.38 21.06
N GLU A 244 0.81 -7.36 20.23
CA GLU A 244 1.24 -5.98 20.49
C GLU A 244 0.16 -5.15 21.23
N GLY A 245 -0.98 -5.73 21.61
CA GLY A 245 -2.05 -5.06 22.36
C GLY A 245 -2.88 -4.09 21.51
N ILE A 246 -3.00 -4.35 20.22
CA ILE A 246 -3.94 -3.65 19.32
C ILE A 246 -5.25 -4.42 19.33
N GLU A 247 -6.36 -3.73 19.57
CA GLU A 247 -7.68 -4.32 19.46
C GLU A 247 -8.01 -4.53 17.97
N VAL A 248 -8.20 -5.78 17.60
CA VAL A 248 -8.66 -6.16 16.25
C VAL A 248 -10.20 -6.15 16.30
N ALA A 249 -10.81 -5.08 15.81
CA ALA A 249 -12.26 -5.06 15.67
C ALA A 249 -12.71 -6.11 14.65
N GLU A 250 -13.64 -6.99 15.07
CA GLU A 250 -14.28 -8.00 14.24
C GLU A 250 -15.05 -7.41 13.05
#